data_87378e45187059e08d690f9db71eb1d0
#
_entry.id   87378e45187059e08d690f9db71eb1d0
#
_cell.length_a   1.000
_cell.length_b   1.000
_cell.length_c   1.000
_cell.angle_alpha   90.00
_cell.angle_beta   90.00
_cell.angle_gamma   90.00
#
_symmetry.space_group_name_H-M   'P 1'
#
loop_
_entity.id
_entity.type
_entity.pdbx_description
1 polymer ?
#
loop_
_entity_poly.entity_id
_entity_poly.type
_entity_poly.pdbx_seq_one_letter_code
_entity_poly.pdbx_strand_id
1 'polypeptide(L)' 'MVKLPRLSGHELIKVLAQFGFKKIRQKGSHVMLIKETRQGRIGCVVPLHDEIETGTLLAILRQAKITREEFFTEYNK' A
#
# COMPACT_ATOMS: atom_id res chain seq x y z
N MET A 1 -12.95 -0.09 -17.35
CA MET A 1 -12.49 0.19 -15.97
C MET A 1 -11.60 -0.94 -15.48
N VAL A 2 -10.44 -0.60 -14.96
CA VAL A 2 -9.49 -1.61 -14.50
C VAL A 2 -9.89 -2.08 -13.10
N LYS A 3 -10.05 -3.37 -12.95
CA LYS A 3 -10.43 -3.96 -11.68
C LYS A 3 -9.21 -4.14 -10.79
N LEU A 4 -9.30 -3.70 -9.53
CA LEU A 4 -8.20 -3.87 -8.59
C LEU A 4 -7.98 -5.35 -8.28
N PRO A 5 -6.72 -5.80 -8.19
CA PRO A 5 -6.43 -7.20 -7.90
C PRO A 5 -6.72 -7.52 -6.45
N ARG A 6 -6.90 -8.80 -6.17
CA ARG A 6 -6.96 -9.30 -4.81
C ARG A 6 -5.55 -9.70 -4.41
N LEU A 7 -5.07 -9.15 -3.31
CA LEU A 7 -3.71 -9.44 -2.87
C LEU A 7 -3.66 -9.43 -1.35
N SER A 8 -2.63 -10.06 -0.82
CA SER A 8 -2.42 -10.11 0.62
C SER A 8 -1.74 -8.84 1.10
N GLY A 9 -1.74 -8.64 2.43
CA GLY A 9 -1.01 -7.51 3.01
C GLY A 9 0.47 -7.56 2.68
N HIS A 10 1.07 -8.75 2.72
CA HIS A 10 2.49 -8.91 2.38
C HIS A 10 2.78 -8.52 0.94
N GLU A 11 1.90 -8.91 0.02
CA GLU A 11 2.05 -8.55 -1.39
C GLU A 11 1.92 -7.04 -1.58
N LEU A 12 0.95 -6.42 -0.90
CA LEU A 12 0.77 -4.98 -0.98
C LEU A 12 2.00 -4.24 -0.45
N ILE A 13 2.57 -4.70 0.65
CA ILE A 13 3.77 -4.09 1.21
C ILE A 13 4.92 -4.12 0.20
N LYS A 14 5.06 -5.21 -0.56
CA LYS A 14 6.09 -5.30 -1.59
C LYS A 14 5.87 -4.26 -2.69
N VAL A 15 4.62 -4.08 -3.11
CA VAL A 15 4.31 -3.08 -4.13
C VAL A 15 4.59 -1.67 -3.59
N LEU A 16 4.15 -1.40 -2.35
CA LEU A 16 4.37 -0.08 -1.73
C LEU A 16 5.86 0.21 -1.56
N ALA A 17 6.68 -0.81 -1.33
CA ALA A 17 8.14 -0.62 -1.23
C ALA A 17 8.70 -0.07 -2.54
N GLN A 18 8.11 -0.43 -3.69
CA GLN A 18 8.56 0.09 -4.98
C GLN A 18 8.26 1.57 -5.13
N PHE A 19 7.31 2.09 -4.35
CA PHE A 19 6.98 3.52 -4.31
C PHE A 19 7.80 4.28 -3.28
N GLY A 20 8.68 3.58 -2.55
CA GLY A 20 9.54 4.23 -1.56
C GLY A 20 9.06 4.12 -0.13
N PHE A 21 8.01 3.35 0.12
CA PHE A 21 7.52 3.14 1.48
C PHE A 21 8.39 2.15 2.23
N LYS A 22 8.63 2.42 3.52
CA LYS A 22 9.41 1.55 4.39
C LYS A 22 8.60 1.20 5.62
N LYS A 23 8.70 -0.04 6.05
CA LYS A 23 8.09 -0.49 7.30
C LYS A 23 8.83 0.13 8.47
N ILE A 24 8.09 0.81 9.35
CA ILE A 24 8.69 1.40 10.54
C ILE A 24 8.17 0.77 11.83
N ARG A 25 7.03 0.13 11.79
CA ARG A 25 6.43 -0.45 13.00
C ARG A 25 5.40 -1.51 12.61
N GLN A 26 5.26 -2.49 13.46
CA GLN A 26 4.18 -3.47 13.32
C GLN A 26 3.54 -3.64 14.70
N LYS A 27 2.22 -3.57 14.74
CA LYS A 27 1.45 -3.83 15.93
C LYS A 27 0.41 -4.89 15.60
N GLY A 28 0.60 -6.11 16.14
CA GLY A 28 -0.25 -7.22 15.76
C GLY A 28 -0.16 -7.47 14.26
N SER A 29 -1.31 -7.49 13.60
CA SER A 29 -1.39 -7.71 12.16
C SER A 29 -1.43 -6.43 11.34
N HIS A 30 -1.10 -5.28 11.95
CA HIS A 30 -1.09 -4.00 11.25
C HIS A 30 0.34 -3.50 11.10
N VAL A 31 0.76 -3.26 9.87
CA VAL A 31 2.10 -2.77 9.55
C VAL A 31 2.03 -1.31 9.15
N MET A 32 2.80 -0.48 9.83
CA MET A 32 2.87 0.95 9.50
C MET A 32 4.05 1.20 8.58
N LEU A 33 3.77 1.86 7.46
CA LEU A 33 4.78 2.21 6.45
C LEU A 33 4.83 3.72 6.31
N ILE A 34 6.03 4.25 6.05
CA ILE A 34 6.16 5.67 5.72
C ILE A 34 7.07 5.86 4.52
N LYS A 35 6.85 6.97 3.85
CA LYS A 35 7.67 7.43 2.73
C LYS A 35 8.05 8.88 3.01
N GLU A 36 9.34 9.18 2.95
CA GLU A 36 9.82 10.55 3.07
C GLU A 36 9.69 11.24 1.73
N THR A 37 9.14 12.44 1.72
CA THR A 37 9.03 13.26 0.52
C THR A 37 9.52 14.66 0.82
N ARG A 38 9.67 15.47 -0.23
CA ARG A 38 10.06 16.86 -0.06
C ARG A 38 9.02 17.66 0.70
N GLN A 39 7.74 17.26 0.61
CA GLN A 39 6.65 17.91 1.30
C GLN A 39 6.39 17.35 2.70
N GLY A 40 7.18 16.35 3.12
CA GLY A 40 7.00 15.73 4.42
C GLY A 40 6.80 14.22 4.31
N ARG A 41 6.30 13.64 5.37
CA ARG A 41 6.09 12.19 5.43
C ARG A 41 4.69 11.81 4.99
N ILE A 42 4.61 10.70 4.27
CA ILE A 42 3.34 10.08 3.91
C ILE A 42 3.29 8.74 4.62
N GLY A 43 2.23 8.47 5.38
CA GLY A 43 2.08 7.22 6.11
C GLY A 43 0.85 6.44 5.69
N CYS A 44 0.94 5.12 5.79
CA CYS A 44 -0.22 4.26 5.61
C CYS A 44 -0.08 3.02 6.48
N VAL A 45 -1.21 2.36 6.74
CA VAL A 45 -1.24 1.14 7.55
C VAL A 45 -1.80 0.02 6.70
N VAL A 46 -1.08 -1.09 6.65
CA VAL A 46 -1.48 -2.26 5.85
C VAL A 46 -1.82 -3.41 6.79
N PRO A 47 -3.04 -3.95 6.73
CA PRO A 47 -3.39 -5.14 7.51
C PRO A 47 -2.79 -6.38 6.86
N LEU A 48 -2.25 -7.29 7.68
CA LEU A 48 -1.64 -8.52 7.19
C LEU A 48 -2.70 -9.60 6.97
N HIS A 49 -3.73 -9.26 6.22
CA HIS A 49 -4.77 -10.22 5.83
C HIS A 49 -4.32 -11.00 4.61
N ASP A 50 -4.79 -12.24 4.49
CA ASP A 50 -4.48 -13.07 3.33
C ASP A 50 -5.05 -12.46 2.05
N GLU A 51 -6.18 -11.76 2.18
CA GLU A 51 -6.80 -11.08 1.06
C GLU A 51 -7.33 -9.74 1.55
N ILE A 52 -6.81 -8.65 1.00
CA ILE A 52 -7.25 -7.31 1.35
C ILE A 52 -8.48 -6.96 0.53
N GLU A 53 -9.54 -6.54 1.21
CA GLU A 53 -10.77 -6.13 0.54
C GLU A 53 -10.51 -4.89 -0.32
N THR A 54 -11.26 -4.78 -1.41
CA THR A 54 -11.13 -3.67 -2.36
C THR A 54 -11.25 -2.31 -1.69
N GLY A 55 -12.24 -2.15 -0.81
CA GLY A 55 -12.42 -0.88 -0.08
C GLY A 55 -11.22 -0.53 0.77
N THR A 56 -10.66 -1.52 1.45
CA THR A 56 -9.47 -1.32 2.28
C THR A 56 -8.27 -0.95 1.41
N LEU A 57 -8.11 -1.65 0.29
CA LEU A 57 -7.02 -1.35 -0.64
C LEU A 57 -7.11 0.09 -1.16
N LEU A 58 -8.31 0.51 -1.55
CA LEU A 58 -8.51 1.89 -2.03
C LEU A 58 -8.18 2.90 -0.95
N ALA A 59 -8.56 2.64 0.30
CA ALA A 59 -8.25 3.53 1.40
C ALA A 59 -6.75 3.64 1.63
N ILE A 60 -6.04 2.51 1.54
CA ILE A 60 -4.58 2.49 1.70
C ILE A 60 -3.92 3.29 0.58
N LEU A 61 -4.35 3.10 -0.67
CA LEU A 61 -3.79 3.85 -1.80
C LEU A 61 -4.03 5.34 -1.63
N ARG A 62 -5.20 5.73 -1.11
CA ARG A 62 -5.51 7.13 -0.86
C ARG A 62 -4.58 7.70 0.21
N GLN A 63 -4.36 6.95 1.30
CA GLN A 63 -3.42 7.37 2.35
C GLN A 63 -2.01 7.51 1.79
N ALA A 64 -1.62 6.59 0.92
CA ALA A 64 -0.28 6.56 0.33
C ALA A 64 -0.12 7.56 -0.82
N LYS A 65 -1.21 8.24 -1.23
CA LYS A 65 -1.24 9.19 -2.34
C LYS A 65 -0.80 8.55 -3.65
N ILE A 66 -1.26 7.32 -3.87
CA ILE A 66 -0.97 6.55 -5.08
C ILE A 66 -2.26 6.41 -5.87
N THR A 67 -2.23 6.74 -7.15
CA THR A 67 -3.40 6.56 -8.01
C THR A 67 -3.55 5.08 -8.39
N ARG A 68 -4.76 4.71 -8.85
CA ARG A 68 -4.99 3.35 -9.33
C ARG A 68 -4.06 3.01 -10.49
N GLU A 69 -3.90 3.96 -11.41
CA GLU A 69 -3.05 3.77 -12.58
C GLU A 69 -1.60 3.52 -12.17
N GLU A 70 -1.09 4.31 -11.25
CA GLU A 70 0.26 4.12 -10.73
C GLU A 70 0.41 2.76 -10.08
N PHE A 71 -0.57 2.38 -9.27
CA PHE A 71 -0.56 1.09 -8.59
C PHE A 71 -0.53 -0.08 -9.59
N PHE A 72 -1.39 -0.04 -10.60
CA PHE A 72 -1.45 -1.10 -11.60
C PHE A 72 -0.16 -1.22 -12.39
N THR A 73 0.44 -0.08 -12.75
CA THR A 73 1.69 -0.09 -13.49
C THR A 73 2.77 -0.82 -12.71
N GLU A 74 2.87 -0.53 -11.41
CA GLU A 74 3.88 -1.16 -10.57
C GLU A 74 3.55 -2.62 -10.27
N TYR A 75 2.29 -2.91 -10.00
CA TYR A 75 1.84 -4.27 -9.67
C TYR A 75 2.05 -5.26 -10.82
N ASN A 76 1.91 -4.79 -12.05
CA ASN A 76 2.01 -5.62 -13.25
C ASN A 76 3.41 -5.70 -13.86
N LYS A 77 4.39 -5.18 -13.18
CA LYS A 77 5.78 -5.29 -13.65
C LYS A 77 6.33 -6.68 -13.47
#